data_6576ed2cea43f8ac5ae0c3914961f708
#
_entry.id   6576ed2cea43f8ac5ae0c3914961f708
#
_cell.length_a   1.000
_cell.length_b   1.000
_cell.length_c   1.000
_cell.angle_alpha   90.00
_cell.angle_beta   90.00
_cell.angle_gamma   90.00
#
_symmetry.space_group_name_H-M   'P 1'
#
loop_
_entity.id
_entity.type
_entity.pdbx_description
1 polymer ?
#
loop_
_entity_poly.entity_id
_entity_poly.type
_entity_poly.pdbx_seq_one_letter_code
_entity_poly.pdbx_strand_id
1 'polypeptide(L)'
;NNNKFKKINTLYKEFMNTKKINKLKLKPVKKYIDIINNCKTKNELWLELSKLNNYGFSFMSSIFVEVDAKNTNVNRMYMMSSGLGLLGRSYYFDKDKNNIKKKYIKYINDISNTNLGKKIFNIEIELAKSTYTSIKKRDPELNYNKITLKKLSKLTNLNWESFFKNITKKNIPFIIIDNL
;
A
#
# COMPACT_ATOMS: atom_id res chain seq x y z
N ASN A 1 -5.93 -0.68 -35.96
CA ASN A 1 -4.69 -1.02 -35.22
C ASN A 1 -3.81 0.19 -34.89
N ASN A 2 -3.88 1.29 -35.64
CA ASN A 2 -3.02 2.46 -35.43
C ASN A 2 -3.30 3.22 -34.11
N ASN A 3 -4.51 3.14 -33.57
CA ASN A 3 -4.93 3.90 -32.37
C ASN A 3 -4.37 3.32 -31.07
N LYS A 4 -4.15 2.00 -30.99
CA LYS A 4 -3.55 1.35 -29.80
C LYS A 4 -2.08 1.73 -29.65
N PHE A 5 -1.31 1.68 -30.74
CA PHE A 5 0.10 2.08 -30.75
C PHE A 5 0.27 3.57 -30.42
N LYS A 6 -0.63 4.43 -30.90
CA LYS A 6 -0.62 5.86 -30.58
C LYS A 6 -0.80 6.10 -29.08
N LYS A 7 -1.73 5.39 -28.42
CA LYS A 7 -1.94 5.48 -26.97
C LYS A 7 -0.71 5.04 -26.18
N ILE A 8 -0.12 3.90 -26.54
CA ILE A 8 1.10 3.38 -25.89
C ILE A 8 2.25 4.38 -26.03
N ASN A 9 2.47 4.91 -27.25
CA ASN A 9 3.52 5.88 -27.51
C ASN A 9 3.29 7.19 -26.73
N THR A 10 2.05 7.64 -26.62
CA THR A 10 1.72 8.82 -25.82
C THR A 10 2.03 8.59 -24.34
N LEU A 11 1.60 7.44 -23.78
CA LEU A 11 1.90 7.08 -22.40
C LEU A 11 3.42 7.02 -22.15
N TYR A 12 4.16 6.38 -23.04
CA TYR A 12 5.62 6.32 -22.96
C TYR A 12 6.27 7.72 -22.96
N LYS A 13 5.86 8.59 -23.90
CA LYS A 13 6.38 9.96 -24.00
C LYS A 13 6.08 10.80 -22.74
N GLU A 14 4.87 10.67 -22.18
CA GLU A 14 4.52 11.35 -20.92
C GLU A 14 5.32 10.83 -19.74
N PHE A 15 5.50 9.51 -19.64
CA PHE A 15 6.30 8.87 -18.59
C PHE A 15 7.78 9.27 -18.64
N MET A 16 8.35 9.42 -19.84
CA MET A 16 9.74 9.81 -20.07
C MET A 16 9.98 11.32 -20.01
N ASN A 17 8.93 12.12 -19.87
CA ASN A 17 9.03 13.58 -19.82
C ASN A 17 9.45 14.08 -18.44
N THR A 18 10.72 13.84 -18.09
CA THR A 18 11.29 14.21 -16.78
C THR A 18 11.21 15.71 -16.50
N LYS A 19 11.32 16.56 -17.54
CA LYS A 19 11.16 18.02 -17.40
C LYS A 19 9.75 18.38 -16.89
N LYS A 20 8.71 17.79 -17.49
CA LYS A 20 7.31 18.01 -17.08
C LYS A 20 7.06 17.44 -15.68
N ILE A 21 7.54 16.23 -15.40
CA ILE A 21 7.41 15.56 -14.09
C ILE A 21 8.03 16.44 -12.99
N ASN A 22 9.28 16.88 -13.19
CA ASN A 22 9.99 17.72 -12.22
C ASN A 22 9.31 19.10 -12.00
N LYS A 23 8.71 19.67 -13.05
CA LYS A 23 7.94 20.93 -12.95
C LYS A 23 6.64 20.75 -12.15
N LEU A 24 5.97 19.61 -12.33
CA LEU A 24 4.68 19.32 -11.66
C LEU A 24 4.87 18.98 -10.17
N LYS A 25 6.00 18.36 -9.80
CA LYS A 25 6.26 17.90 -8.40
C LYS A 25 5.06 17.16 -7.84
N LEU A 26 4.58 17.51 -6.64
CA LEU A 26 3.43 16.90 -5.97
C LEU A 26 2.06 17.43 -6.45
N LYS A 27 2.02 18.36 -7.39
CA LYS A 27 0.75 18.94 -7.85
C LYS A 27 -0.30 17.92 -8.29
N PRO A 28 0.05 16.83 -9.04
CA PRO A 28 -0.94 15.83 -9.46
C PRO A 28 -1.58 15.04 -8.31
N VAL A 29 -0.86 14.86 -7.19
CA VAL A 29 -1.32 14.10 -6.03
C VAL A 29 -1.83 15.00 -4.90
N LYS A 30 -1.73 16.32 -5.05
CA LYS A 30 -2.12 17.29 -4.01
C LYS A 30 -3.54 17.07 -3.50
N LYS A 31 -4.50 16.81 -4.39
CA LYS A 31 -5.90 16.56 -4.01
C LYS A 31 -6.05 15.38 -3.02
N TYR A 32 -5.24 14.34 -3.15
CA TYR A 32 -5.26 13.20 -2.25
C TYR A 32 -4.58 13.50 -0.91
N ILE A 33 -3.48 14.29 -0.95
CA ILE A 33 -2.81 14.79 0.25
C ILE A 33 -3.77 15.68 1.05
N ASP A 34 -4.50 16.57 0.38
CA ASP A 34 -5.46 17.47 1.02
C ASP A 34 -6.62 16.69 1.68
N ILE A 35 -7.11 15.61 1.06
CA ILE A 35 -8.11 14.71 1.67
C ILE A 35 -7.57 14.15 3.01
N ILE A 36 -6.35 13.62 3.00
CA ILE A 36 -5.73 13.06 4.21
C ILE A 36 -5.53 14.13 5.28
N ASN A 37 -5.02 15.31 4.91
CA ASN A 37 -4.75 16.39 5.85
C ASN A 37 -6.01 16.97 6.49
N ASN A 38 -7.17 16.85 5.83
CA ASN A 38 -8.45 17.33 6.34
C ASN A 38 -9.11 16.36 7.34
N CYS A 39 -8.65 15.10 7.44
CA CYS A 39 -9.16 14.15 8.41
C CYS A 39 -8.87 14.63 9.84
N LYS A 40 -9.89 14.65 10.69
CA LYS A 40 -9.79 15.08 12.11
C LYS A 40 -9.71 13.89 13.07
N THR A 41 -10.21 12.74 12.65
CA THR A 41 -10.28 11.53 13.47
C THR A 41 -9.62 10.35 12.78
N LYS A 42 -9.23 9.33 13.56
CA LYS A 42 -8.75 8.05 13.03
C LYS A 42 -9.78 7.38 12.13
N ASN A 43 -11.05 7.48 12.47
CA ASN A 43 -12.14 6.88 11.68
C ASN A 43 -12.30 7.56 10.33
N GLU A 44 -12.26 8.88 10.28
CA GLU A 44 -12.27 9.62 9.00
C GLU A 44 -11.09 9.22 8.13
N LEU A 45 -9.88 9.25 8.69
CA LEU A 45 -8.68 8.81 7.97
C LEU A 45 -8.84 7.39 7.44
N TRP A 46 -9.35 6.46 8.27
CA TRP A 46 -9.56 5.07 7.89
C TRP A 46 -10.52 4.92 6.70
N LEU A 47 -11.62 5.67 6.71
CA LEU A 47 -12.58 5.67 5.62
C LEU A 47 -12.02 6.31 4.34
N GLU A 48 -11.26 7.40 4.44
CA GLU A 48 -10.62 8.01 3.27
C GLU A 48 -9.53 7.11 2.67
N LEU A 49 -8.74 6.42 3.49
CA LEU A 49 -7.77 5.42 3.03
C LEU A 49 -8.45 4.30 2.23
N SER A 50 -9.64 3.84 2.66
CA SER A 50 -10.40 2.83 1.90
C SER A 50 -10.83 3.32 0.51
N LYS A 51 -11.23 4.59 0.40
CA LYS A 51 -11.57 5.20 -0.89
C LYS A 51 -10.36 5.35 -1.79
N LEU A 52 -9.21 5.76 -1.23
CA LEU A 52 -7.96 5.92 -1.95
C LEU A 52 -7.41 4.60 -2.48
N ASN A 53 -7.72 3.47 -1.83
CA ASN A 53 -7.37 2.15 -2.33
C ASN A 53 -7.95 1.89 -3.74
N ASN A 54 -9.15 2.39 -4.04
CA ASN A 54 -9.77 2.27 -5.37
C ASN A 54 -9.00 3.02 -6.48
N TYR A 55 -8.10 3.93 -6.12
CA TYR A 55 -7.20 4.61 -7.05
C TYR A 55 -5.82 3.95 -7.13
N GLY A 56 -5.65 2.76 -6.54
CA GLY A 56 -4.39 2.01 -6.55
C GLY A 56 -3.39 2.43 -5.47
N PHE A 57 -3.80 3.24 -4.50
CA PHE A 57 -2.95 3.56 -3.36
C PHE A 57 -2.94 2.40 -2.36
N SER A 58 -1.79 1.78 -2.17
CA SER A 58 -1.55 0.81 -1.09
C SER A 58 -0.86 1.50 0.08
N PHE A 59 -1.40 1.34 1.28
CA PHE A 59 -0.81 1.95 2.50
C PHE A 59 -0.04 0.89 3.29
N MET A 60 -0.65 0.34 4.34
CA MET A 60 -0.08 -0.74 5.14
C MET A 60 -0.35 -2.12 4.53
N SER A 61 -1.31 -2.21 3.62
CA SER A 61 -1.71 -3.45 2.97
C SER A 61 -2.03 -3.24 1.49
N SER A 62 -1.76 -4.25 0.69
CA SER A 62 -2.21 -4.38 -0.69
C SER A 62 -3.44 -5.26 -0.73
N ILE A 63 -4.53 -4.77 -1.34
CA ILE A 63 -5.82 -5.46 -1.38
C ILE A 63 -6.14 -5.78 -2.84
N PHE A 64 -6.44 -7.03 -3.12
CA PHE A 64 -6.75 -7.52 -4.46
C PHE A 64 -7.66 -8.75 -4.41
N VAL A 65 -8.20 -9.12 -5.56
CA VAL A 65 -9.02 -10.32 -5.75
C VAL A 65 -8.22 -11.31 -6.56
N GLU A 66 -8.14 -12.54 -6.06
CA GLU A 66 -7.45 -13.64 -6.73
C GLU A 66 -8.20 -14.96 -6.50
N VAL A 67 -7.85 -15.99 -7.28
CA VAL A 67 -8.34 -17.35 -7.09
C VAL A 67 -7.97 -17.83 -5.69
N ASP A 68 -8.93 -18.41 -4.97
CA ASP A 68 -8.70 -18.99 -3.65
C ASP A 68 -7.70 -20.17 -3.75
N ALA A 69 -6.55 -20.05 -3.08
CA ALA A 69 -5.50 -21.08 -3.14
C ALA A 69 -5.95 -22.46 -2.62
N LYS A 70 -7.00 -22.53 -1.79
CA LYS A 70 -7.57 -23.77 -1.26
C LYS A 70 -8.90 -24.18 -1.92
N ASN A 71 -9.42 -23.35 -2.83
CA ASN A 71 -10.62 -23.65 -3.64
C ASN A 71 -10.60 -22.88 -4.96
N THR A 72 -9.98 -23.44 -5.97
CA THR A 72 -9.75 -22.81 -7.27
C THR A 72 -11.02 -22.46 -8.06
N ASN A 73 -12.19 -22.90 -7.61
CA ASN A 73 -13.47 -22.58 -8.26
C ASN A 73 -14.03 -21.21 -7.87
N VAL A 74 -13.41 -20.51 -6.93
CA VAL A 74 -13.91 -19.22 -6.43
C VAL A 74 -12.78 -18.20 -6.31
N ASN A 75 -13.13 -16.94 -6.51
CA ASN A 75 -12.25 -15.81 -6.22
C ASN A 75 -12.46 -15.30 -4.80
N ARG A 76 -11.38 -14.85 -4.16
CA ARG A 76 -11.39 -14.29 -2.81
C ARG A 76 -10.68 -12.96 -2.75
N MET A 77 -11.04 -12.18 -1.76
CA MET A 77 -10.31 -10.97 -1.40
C MET A 77 -9.10 -11.34 -0.57
N TYR A 78 -7.95 -10.89 -1.01
CA TYR A 78 -6.68 -10.99 -0.31
C TYR A 78 -6.26 -9.63 0.21
N MET A 79 -5.61 -9.63 1.38
CA MET A 79 -4.95 -8.47 1.95
C MET A 79 -3.56 -8.87 2.39
N MET A 80 -2.56 -8.35 1.71
CA MET A 80 -1.15 -8.67 1.93
C MET A 80 -0.42 -7.49 2.54
N SER A 81 0.56 -7.75 3.39
CA SER A 81 1.40 -6.72 4.01
C SER A 81 2.13 -5.88 2.96
N SER A 82 2.06 -4.57 3.09
CA SER A 82 2.61 -3.56 2.18
C SER A 82 3.08 -2.33 2.96
N GLY A 83 3.33 -1.22 2.29
CA GLY A 83 3.65 0.07 2.92
C GLY A 83 5.13 0.28 3.20
N LEU A 84 6.02 -0.60 2.72
CA LEU A 84 7.46 -0.39 2.76
C LEU A 84 7.91 0.35 1.50
N GLY A 85 8.58 1.48 1.64
CA GLY A 85 9.11 2.24 0.51
C GLY A 85 10.44 1.72 -0.02
N LEU A 86 11.18 0.93 0.77
CA LEU A 86 12.34 0.17 0.33
C LEU A 86 11.94 -1.24 -0.11
N LEU A 87 12.80 -1.92 -0.86
CA LEU A 87 12.51 -3.19 -1.55
C LEU A 87 12.08 -4.34 -0.64
N GLY A 88 12.32 -4.26 0.66
CA GLY A 88 11.88 -5.28 1.59
C GLY A 88 12.45 -5.12 3.00
N ARG A 89 12.02 -6.01 3.89
CA ARG A 89 12.33 -6.00 5.32
C ARG A 89 13.83 -5.86 5.63
N SER A 90 14.71 -6.58 4.93
CA SER A 90 16.16 -6.55 5.15
C SER A 90 16.77 -5.15 4.99
N TYR A 91 16.23 -4.32 4.10
CA TYR A 91 16.70 -2.95 3.89
C TYR A 91 16.54 -2.04 5.13
N TYR A 92 15.65 -2.39 6.06
CA TYR A 92 15.45 -1.66 7.30
C TYR A 92 16.38 -2.10 8.42
N PHE A 93 16.82 -3.37 8.43
CA PHE A 93 17.57 -3.94 9.54
C PHE A 93 19.04 -4.19 9.24
N ASP A 94 19.40 -4.56 8.01
CA ASP A 94 20.78 -4.92 7.67
C ASP A 94 21.71 -3.72 7.72
N LYS A 95 22.87 -3.89 8.34
CA LYS A 95 23.88 -2.82 8.53
C LYS A 95 24.51 -2.35 7.24
N ASP A 96 24.72 -3.25 6.27
CA ASP A 96 25.27 -2.94 4.95
C ASP A 96 24.35 -2.01 4.12
N LYS A 97 23.08 -1.87 4.50
CA LYS A 97 22.09 -0.99 3.86
C LYS A 97 22.07 0.44 4.44
N ASN A 98 22.92 0.78 5.40
CA ASN A 98 22.86 2.07 6.07
C ASN A 98 22.98 3.28 5.13
N ASN A 99 23.80 3.17 4.06
CA ASN A 99 23.88 4.22 3.06
C ASN A 99 22.57 4.41 2.27
N ILE A 100 21.89 3.30 1.95
CA ILE A 100 20.58 3.33 1.28
C ILE A 100 19.54 3.98 2.18
N LYS A 101 19.51 3.63 3.48
CA LYS A 101 18.60 4.23 4.46
C LYS A 101 18.77 5.76 4.54
N LYS A 102 19.99 6.25 4.59
CA LYS A 102 20.28 7.70 4.59
C LYS A 102 19.79 8.38 3.31
N LYS A 103 20.07 7.80 2.16
CA LYS A 103 19.61 8.32 0.85
C LYS A 103 18.08 8.31 0.74
N TYR A 104 17.42 7.28 1.26
CA TYR A 104 15.99 7.15 1.25
C TYR A 104 15.31 8.22 2.13
N ILE A 105 15.81 8.44 3.35
CA ILE A 105 15.32 9.52 4.23
C ILE A 105 15.46 10.89 3.57
N LYS A 106 16.62 11.14 2.94
CA LYS A 106 16.83 12.38 2.19
C LYS A 106 15.86 12.51 1.02
N TYR A 107 15.66 11.45 0.24
CA TYR A 107 14.72 11.41 -0.87
C TYR A 107 13.29 11.77 -0.43
N ILE A 108 12.82 11.21 0.69
CA ILE A 108 11.49 11.56 1.23
C ILE A 108 11.41 13.05 1.56
N ASN A 109 12.43 13.62 2.22
CA ASN A 109 12.46 15.03 2.53
C ASN A 109 12.43 15.90 1.27
N ASP A 110 13.23 15.55 0.28
CA ASP A 110 13.35 16.30 -0.98
C ASP A 110 12.03 16.29 -1.76
N ILE A 111 11.36 15.12 -1.90
CA ILE A 111 10.11 14.99 -2.67
C ILE A 111 8.93 15.65 -1.96
N SER A 112 8.86 15.55 -0.64
CA SER A 112 7.78 16.12 0.16
C SER A 112 7.99 17.60 0.50
N ASN A 113 9.20 18.12 0.31
CA ASN A 113 9.63 19.43 0.77
C ASN A 113 9.41 19.61 2.28
N THR A 114 9.75 18.59 3.07
CA THR A 114 9.57 18.55 4.53
C THR A 114 10.76 17.86 5.20
N ASN A 115 10.77 17.85 6.54
CA ASN A 115 11.75 17.09 7.34
C ASN A 115 11.12 15.80 7.95
N LEU A 116 10.10 15.24 7.29
CA LEU A 116 9.38 14.07 7.79
C LEU A 116 10.04 12.73 7.46
N GLY A 117 11.08 12.70 6.62
CA GLY A 117 11.70 11.47 6.15
C GLY A 117 12.09 10.50 7.25
N LYS A 118 12.69 11.00 8.35
CA LYS A 118 13.02 10.15 9.50
C LYS A 118 11.80 9.61 10.23
N LYS A 119 10.73 10.41 10.38
CA LYS A 119 9.47 9.97 11.00
C LYS A 119 8.79 8.90 10.16
N ILE A 120 8.73 9.09 8.85
CA ILE A 120 8.17 8.12 7.91
C ILE A 120 9.00 6.82 7.95
N PHE A 121 10.31 6.93 7.88
CA PHE A 121 11.21 5.77 7.96
C PHE A 121 11.04 4.98 9.27
N ASN A 122 10.81 5.64 10.40
CA ASN A 122 10.53 4.97 11.67
C ASN A 122 9.20 4.21 11.66
N ILE A 123 8.16 4.77 11.04
CA ILE A 123 6.87 4.07 10.84
C ILE A 123 7.08 2.81 9.97
N GLU A 124 7.85 2.93 8.90
CA GLU A 124 8.16 1.80 8.03
C GLU A 124 9.01 0.72 8.73
N ILE A 125 9.88 1.09 9.68
CA ILE A 125 10.59 0.12 10.54
C ILE A 125 9.59 -0.72 11.33
N GLU A 126 8.58 -0.10 11.94
CA GLU A 126 7.56 -0.85 12.70
C GLU A 126 6.75 -1.78 11.77
N LEU A 127 6.36 -1.31 10.59
CA LEU A 127 5.73 -2.16 9.58
C LEU A 127 6.67 -3.31 9.15
N ALA A 128 7.96 -3.02 8.95
CA ALA A 128 8.94 -4.04 8.56
C ALA A 128 9.16 -5.10 9.66
N LYS A 129 9.03 -4.76 10.95
CA LYS A 129 9.10 -5.74 12.05
C LYS A 129 8.00 -6.80 11.93
N SER A 130 6.78 -6.38 11.61
CA SER A 130 5.63 -7.28 11.45
C SER A 130 5.62 -8.04 10.11
N THR A 131 6.37 -7.57 9.11
CA THR A 131 6.43 -8.19 7.78
C THR A 131 7.27 -9.46 7.81
N TYR A 132 6.80 -10.55 7.19
CA TYR A 132 7.55 -11.78 7.03
C TYR A 132 8.86 -11.58 6.24
N THR A 133 9.86 -12.40 6.56
CA THR A 133 11.09 -12.50 5.74
C THR A 133 10.76 -13.04 4.35
N SER A 134 11.64 -12.79 3.36
CA SER A 134 11.47 -13.28 1.99
C SER A 134 11.32 -14.79 1.90
N ILE A 135 11.92 -15.54 2.84
CA ILE A 135 11.78 -17.01 2.94
C ILE A 135 10.35 -17.36 3.37
N LYS A 136 9.87 -16.79 4.48
CA LYS A 136 8.51 -17.05 4.99
C LYS A 136 7.42 -16.62 4.01
N LYS A 137 7.64 -15.53 3.24
CA LYS A 137 6.70 -15.09 2.20
C LYS A 137 6.52 -16.08 1.05
N ARG A 138 7.41 -17.06 0.89
CA ARG A 138 7.30 -18.13 -0.12
C ARG A 138 6.50 -19.34 0.35
N ASP A 139 6.20 -19.43 1.64
CA ASP A 139 5.42 -20.51 2.19
C ASP A 139 3.92 -20.24 2.00
N PRO A 140 3.22 -21.00 1.15
CA PRO A 140 1.82 -20.76 0.83
C PRO A 140 0.90 -21.04 2.03
N GLU A 141 1.26 -21.92 2.95
CA GLU A 141 0.45 -22.20 4.13
C GLU A 141 0.53 -21.06 5.15
N LEU A 142 1.72 -20.49 5.36
CA LEU A 142 1.90 -19.34 6.24
C LEU A 142 1.16 -18.09 5.73
N ASN A 143 1.00 -17.96 4.43
CA ASN A 143 0.39 -16.79 3.79
C ASN A 143 -1.12 -16.97 3.53
N TYR A 144 -1.72 -18.07 3.98
CA TYR A 144 -3.14 -18.33 3.81
C TYR A 144 -3.88 -18.33 5.15
N ASN A 145 -4.20 -17.15 5.65
CA ASN A 145 -4.93 -16.99 6.91
C ASN A 145 -6.33 -16.43 6.63
N LYS A 146 -7.34 -17.30 6.66
CA LYS A 146 -8.73 -16.92 6.48
C LYS A 146 -9.30 -16.29 7.74
N ILE A 147 -9.73 -15.04 7.67
CA ILE A 147 -10.26 -14.29 8.81
C ILE A 147 -11.55 -13.55 8.48
N THR A 148 -12.52 -13.57 9.39
CA THR A 148 -13.74 -12.75 9.25
C THR A 148 -13.44 -11.29 9.54
N LEU A 149 -14.13 -10.36 8.85
CA LEU A 149 -13.96 -8.92 9.10
C LEU A 149 -14.29 -8.54 10.54
N LYS A 150 -15.28 -9.20 11.14
CA LYS A 150 -15.64 -9.01 12.55
C LYS A 150 -14.49 -9.36 13.49
N LYS A 151 -13.81 -10.50 13.25
CA LYS A 151 -12.64 -10.91 14.05
C LYS A 151 -11.48 -9.93 13.83
N LEU A 152 -11.21 -9.54 12.60
CA LEU A 152 -10.16 -8.58 12.26
C LEU A 152 -10.42 -7.22 12.91
N SER A 153 -11.67 -6.74 12.91
CA SER A 153 -12.05 -5.49 13.58
C SER A 153 -11.82 -5.54 15.09
N LYS A 154 -12.08 -6.68 15.73
CA LYS A 154 -11.78 -6.85 17.16
C LYS A 154 -10.29 -6.84 17.47
N LEU A 155 -9.46 -7.40 16.60
CA LEU A 155 -8.00 -7.46 16.79
C LEU A 155 -7.32 -6.10 16.63
N THR A 156 -7.88 -5.24 15.79
CA THR A 156 -7.20 -3.99 15.37
C THR A 156 -7.87 -2.72 15.88
N ASN A 157 -9.06 -2.81 16.48
CA ASN A 157 -9.92 -1.68 16.83
C ASN A 157 -10.24 -0.75 15.64
N LEU A 158 -10.35 -1.34 14.42
CA LEU A 158 -10.67 -0.65 13.19
C LEU A 158 -11.94 -1.25 12.57
N ASN A 159 -12.77 -0.43 11.95
CA ASN A 159 -13.98 -0.89 11.28
C ASN A 159 -13.66 -1.42 9.86
N TRP A 160 -13.25 -2.67 9.77
CA TRP A 160 -12.94 -3.33 8.52
C TRP A 160 -14.16 -3.60 7.64
N GLU A 161 -15.33 -3.79 8.21
CA GLU A 161 -16.57 -3.98 7.44
C GLU A 161 -16.88 -2.73 6.61
N SER A 162 -16.84 -1.54 7.23
CA SER A 162 -17.02 -0.28 6.51
C SER A 162 -15.91 -0.03 5.50
N PHE A 163 -14.67 -0.38 5.83
CA PHE A 163 -13.52 -0.26 4.94
C PHE A 163 -13.73 -1.07 3.65
N PHE A 164 -14.01 -2.36 3.78
CA PHE A 164 -14.20 -3.23 2.61
C PHE A 164 -15.48 -2.92 1.84
N LYS A 165 -16.56 -2.48 2.51
CA LYS A 165 -17.78 -2.02 1.86
C LYS A 165 -17.51 -0.83 0.92
N ASN A 166 -16.62 0.09 1.28
CA ASN A 166 -16.23 1.19 0.41
C ASN A 166 -15.46 0.72 -0.83
N ILE A 167 -14.63 -0.32 -0.69
CA ILE A 167 -13.84 -0.88 -1.80
C ILE A 167 -14.73 -1.70 -2.74
N THR A 168 -15.53 -2.63 -2.20
CA THR A 168 -16.22 -3.65 -2.98
C THR A 168 -17.66 -3.29 -3.31
N LYS A 169 -18.25 -2.32 -2.60
CA LYS A 169 -19.69 -2.00 -2.59
C LYS A 169 -20.57 -3.18 -2.13
N LYS A 170 -19.96 -4.24 -1.61
CA LYS A 170 -20.63 -5.47 -1.14
C LYS A 170 -20.16 -5.81 0.26
N ASN A 171 -20.97 -6.55 0.99
CA ASN A 171 -20.54 -7.17 2.24
C ASN A 171 -19.75 -8.45 1.90
N ILE A 172 -18.55 -8.57 2.44
CA ILE A 172 -17.73 -9.77 2.34
C ILE A 172 -17.62 -10.41 3.73
N PRO A 173 -17.82 -11.74 3.85
CA PRO A 173 -17.83 -12.37 5.18
C PRO A 173 -16.44 -12.55 5.77
N PHE A 174 -15.43 -12.72 4.92
CA PHE A 174 -14.05 -12.95 5.31
C PHE A 174 -13.08 -12.58 4.19
N ILE A 175 -11.84 -12.43 4.54
CA ILE A 175 -10.70 -12.21 3.63
C ILE A 175 -9.59 -13.21 3.94
N ILE A 176 -8.60 -13.28 3.05
CA ILE A 176 -7.36 -14.04 3.26
C ILE A 176 -6.24 -13.03 3.48
N ILE A 177 -5.44 -13.23 4.53
CA ILE A 177 -4.32 -12.36 4.87
C ILE A 177 -3.02 -13.15 4.96
N ASP A 178 -1.90 -12.52 4.65
CA ASP A 178 -0.58 -13.15 4.65
C ASP A 178 0.01 -13.33 6.05
N ASN A 179 -0.40 -12.51 7.00
CA ASN A 179 0.16 -12.49 8.34
C ASN A 179 -0.90 -12.11 9.38
N LEU A 180 -0.97 -12.86 10.49
CA LEU A 180 -1.83 -12.60 11.66
C LEU A 180 -1.00 -12.06 12.83
#